data_99583bb793c7a16c8714e5a8b90faad3
#
_entry.id   99583bb793c7a16c8714e5a8b90faad3
#
_cell.length_a   1.000
_cell.length_b   1.000
_cell.length_c   1.000
_cell.angle_alpha   90.00
_cell.angle_beta   90.00
_cell.angle_gamma   90.00
#
_symmetry.space_group_name_H-M   'P 1'
#
loop_
_entity.id
_entity.type
_entity.pdbx_description
1 polymer ?
#
loop_
_entity_poly.entity_id
_entity_poly.type
_entity_poly.pdbx_seq_one_letter_code
_entity_poly.pdbx_strand_id
1 'polypeptide(L)'
;MRLRWMRRLGVALAGLAVLGVPGGATSSANGALPADQIVFMVDVGGGLIPPVVYAMESPALVMYGDGRILSIVKDNTTGAVPARYELSRVDPIAVAAFVSAVQERGIVNSAEDFGMPGVTDMDATTVLVHGEGAPAKVGVYAFYESFDKGLTVEQQRARATLRQVIDAAYNLAAVGTRAPYTPDRIAVFDVGTESSSQSASTPWPGPPPAGFLKPDP
;
A
#
# COMPACT_ATOMS: atom_id res chain seq x y z
N MET A 1 -4.80 10.28 60.93
CA MET A 1 -4.75 11.59 60.27
C MET A 1 -3.81 11.50 59.09
N ARG A 2 -4.28 11.11 57.90
CA ARG A 2 -3.49 11.11 56.63
C ARG A 2 -4.42 11.46 55.47
N LEU A 3 -4.19 12.64 54.90
CA LEU A 3 -4.93 13.27 53.82
C LEU A 3 -4.64 12.54 52.49
N ARG A 4 -5.69 12.04 51.79
CA ARG A 4 -5.63 11.51 50.43
C ARG A 4 -5.82 12.70 49.48
N TRP A 5 -4.80 12.98 48.66
CA TRP A 5 -4.90 13.90 47.53
C TRP A 5 -5.31 13.13 46.27
N MET A 6 -6.55 13.32 45.83
CA MET A 6 -6.99 12.90 44.49
C MET A 6 -6.72 14.09 43.54
N ARG A 7 -5.77 13.90 42.63
CA ARG A 7 -5.63 14.78 41.48
C ARG A 7 -6.56 14.34 40.38
N ARG A 8 -7.57 15.14 40.08
CA ARG A 8 -8.42 15.02 38.88
C ARG A 8 -7.66 15.68 37.74
N LEU A 9 -7.32 14.87 36.69
CA LEU A 9 -6.90 15.41 35.39
C LEU A 9 -8.16 15.88 34.66
N GLY A 10 -8.28 17.18 34.46
CA GLY A 10 -9.26 17.76 33.58
C GLY A 10 -8.74 17.70 32.12
N VAL A 11 -9.49 17.09 31.23
CA VAL A 11 -9.26 17.14 29.80
C VAL A 11 -9.86 18.46 29.29
N ALA A 12 -8.99 19.39 28.87
CA ALA A 12 -9.42 20.61 28.20
C ALA A 12 -9.69 20.32 26.72
N LEU A 13 -10.97 20.33 26.32
CA LEU A 13 -11.34 20.43 24.91
C LEU A 13 -11.09 21.87 24.44
N ALA A 14 -10.07 22.05 23.59
CA ALA A 14 -9.87 23.30 22.88
C ALA A 14 -10.85 23.36 21.70
N GLY A 15 -11.92 24.16 21.85
CA GLY A 15 -12.81 24.48 20.75
C GLY A 15 -12.12 25.44 19.78
N LEU A 16 -11.99 25.02 18.51
CA LEU A 16 -11.59 25.91 17.41
C LEU A 16 -12.79 26.77 17.01
N ALA A 17 -12.74 28.06 17.30
CA ALA A 17 -13.67 29.04 16.76
C ALA A 17 -13.31 29.33 15.31
N VAL A 18 -14.18 28.95 14.38
CA VAL A 18 -14.10 29.33 12.97
C VAL A 18 -14.65 30.74 12.82
N LEU A 19 -13.77 31.71 12.60
CA LEU A 19 -14.14 33.06 12.15
C LEU A 19 -14.49 32.99 10.64
N GLY A 20 -15.76 33.17 10.33
CA GLY A 20 -16.26 33.23 8.95
C GLY A 20 -15.74 34.44 8.20
N VAL A 21 -15.12 34.20 7.03
CA VAL A 21 -14.88 35.16 5.99
C VAL A 21 -15.90 34.87 4.86
N PRO A 22 -16.78 35.80 4.47
CA PRO A 22 -17.64 35.64 3.32
C PRO A 22 -16.86 35.97 2.04
N GLY A 23 -16.19 35.00 1.49
CA GLY A 23 -15.62 35.03 0.15
C GLY A 23 -16.13 33.83 -0.60
N GLY A 24 -16.99 34.04 -1.61
CA GLY A 24 -17.60 32.98 -2.43
C GLY A 24 -16.55 32.13 -3.14
N ALA A 25 -16.08 31.09 -2.46
CA ALA A 25 -15.51 29.93 -3.11
C ALA A 25 -16.69 29.00 -3.38
N THR A 26 -17.02 28.81 -4.65
CA THR A 26 -17.85 27.70 -5.11
C THR A 26 -17.20 26.45 -4.56
N SER A 27 -17.80 25.91 -3.49
CA SER A 27 -17.48 24.60 -2.96
C SER A 27 -17.69 23.64 -4.11
N SER A 28 -16.59 23.20 -4.73
CA SER A 28 -16.63 22.05 -5.63
C SER A 28 -17.28 20.94 -4.84
N ALA A 29 -18.42 20.46 -5.32
CA ALA A 29 -19.10 19.30 -4.78
C ALA A 29 -18.04 18.24 -4.53
N ASN A 30 -17.97 17.72 -3.28
CA ASN A 30 -17.02 16.72 -2.81
C ASN A 30 -16.57 15.83 -3.94
N GLY A 31 -15.32 16.00 -4.41
CA GLY A 31 -14.79 15.23 -5.51
C GLY A 31 -14.71 13.76 -5.10
N ALA A 32 -15.81 13.04 -5.28
CA ALA A 32 -15.82 11.60 -5.09
C ALA A 32 -14.85 11.02 -6.12
N LEU A 33 -13.84 10.31 -5.65
CA LEU A 33 -12.91 9.62 -6.52
C LEU A 33 -13.66 8.53 -7.29
N PRO A 34 -13.29 8.25 -8.56
CA PRO A 34 -13.95 7.21 -9.33
C PRO A 34 -13.88 5.87 -8.62
N ALA A 35 -15.02 5.16 -8.54
CA ALA A 35 -15.20 3.99 -7.69
C ALA A 35 -14.16 2.88 -7.95
N ASP A 36 -13.90 2.57 -9.21
CA ASP A 36 -12.99 1.49 -9.61
C ASP A 36 -11.56 1.97 -9.93
N GLN A 37 -11.28 3.26 -9.68
CA GLN A 37 -9.94 3.79 -9.84
C GLN A 37 -9.06 3.36 -8.67
N ILE A 38 -7.85 2.87 -8.97
CA ILE A 38 -6.79 2.73 -7.97
C ILE A 38 -6.32 4.13 -7.61
N VAL A 39 -6.56 4.56 -6.38
CA VAL A 39 -6.25 5.89 -5.89
C VAL A 39 -4.99 5.93 -5.02
N PHE A 40 -4.61 4.77 -4.46
CA PHE A 40 -3.34 4.60 -3.77
C PHE A 40 -2.89 3.15 -3.89
N MET A 41 -1.59 2.93 -4.06
CA MET A 41 -1.02 1.58 -4.17
C MET A 41 0.38 1.55 -3.57
N VAL A 42 0.68 0.48 -2.87
CA VAL A 42 2.02 0.12 -2.42
C VAL A 42 2.36 -1.21 -3.05
N ASP A 43 3.46 -1.23 -3.78
CA ASP A 43 4.00 -2.42 -4.41
C ASP A 43 5.44 -2.62 -3.97
N VAL A 44 5.83 -3.86 -3.69
CA VAL A 44 7.19 -4.21 -3.27
C VAL A 44 7.66 -5.33 -4.17
N GLY A 45 8.66 -5.03 -4.96
CA GLY A 45 9.17 -6.00 -5.92
C GLY A 45 10.58 -5.67 -6.38
N GLY A 46 11.17 -6.59 -7.10
CA GLY A 46 12.54 -6.44 -7.55
C GLY A 46 13.54 -7.24 -6.73
N GLY A 47 14.80 -6.89 -6.84
CA GLY A 47 15.89 -7.67 -6.29
C GLY A 47 16.28 -8.85 -7.18
N LEU A 48 17.04 -9.80 -6.62
CA LEU A 48 17.50 -10.99 -7.33
C LEU A 48 16.43 -12.09 -7.27
N ILE A 49 15.36 -11.94 -8.04
CA ILE A 49 14.29 -12.96 -8.15
C ILE A 49 14.10 -13.41 -9.60
N PRO A 50 13.71 -14.67 -9.85
CA PRO A 50 13.45 -15.15 -11.19
C PRO A 50 12.34 -14.34 -11.89
N PRO A 51 12.43 -14.14 -13.23
CA PRO A 51 11.43 -13.36 -13.98
C PRO A 51 9.99 -13.84 -13.79
N VAL A 52 9.77 -15.14 -13.63
CA VAL A 52 8.45 -15.71 -13.39
C VAL A 52 7.85 -15.27 -12.06
N VAL A 53 8.67 -15.07 -11.03
CA VAL A 53 8.21 -14.59 -9.73
C VAL A 53 7.69 -13.16 -9.86
N TYR A 54 8.35 -12.31 -10.66
CA TYR A 54 7.86 -10.97 -11.00
C TYR A 54 6.45 -10.98 -11.60
N ALA A 55 6.19 -11.93 -12.50
CA ALA A 55 4.87 -12.05 -13.12
C ALA A 55 3.77 -12.46 -12.13
N MET A 56 4.15 -13.05 -11.00
CA MET A 56 3.24 -13.50 -9.93
C MET A 56 3.16 -12.53 -8.76
N GLU A 57 4.01 -11.49 -8.72
CA GLU A 57 3.96 -10.48 -7.68
C GLU A 57 2.66 -9.68 -7.78
N SER A 58 2.14 -9.34 -6.63
CA SER A 58 0.92 -8.55 -6.51
C SER A 58 1.16 -7.45 -5.48
N PRO A 59 0.57 -6.25 -5.66
CA PRO A 59 0.79 -5.14 -4.77
C PRO A 59 0.50 -5.48 -3.30
N ALA A 60 1.32 -4.95 -2.40
CA ALA A 60 1.16 -5.16 -0.96
C ALA A 60 -0.11 -4.49 -0.39
N LEU A 61 -0.53 -3.38 -1.01
CA LEU A 61 -1.78 -2.68 -0.70
C LEU A 61 -2.31 -1.98 -1.93
N VAL A 62 -3.63 -2.09 -2.16
CA VAL A 62 -4.35 -1.35 -3.22
C VAL A 62 -5.60 -0.73 -2.63
N MET A 63 -5.79 0.57 -2.86
CA MET A 63 -6.93 1.33 -2.39
C MET A 63 -7.72 1.86 -3.58
N TYR A 64 -9.03 1.66 -3.57
CA TYR A 64 -9.96 2.13 -4.60
C TYR A 64 -10.77 3.32 -4.12
N GLY A 65 -11.24 4.15 -5.07
CA GLY A 65 -12.01 5.35 -4.76
C GLY A 65 -13.34 5.09 -4.05
N ASP A 66 -13.89 3.89 -4.16
CA ASP A 66 -15.13 3.47 -3.48
C ASP A 66 -14.95 2.99 -2.03
N GLY A 67 -13.75 3.09 -1.47
CA GLY A 67 -13.46 2.66 -0.10
C GLY A 67 -13.03 1.20 0.05
N ARG A 68 -12.89 0.45 -1.03
CA ARG A 68 -12.25 -0.88 -1.01
C ARG A 68 -10.75 -0.75 -0.83
N ILE A 69 -10.19 -1.50 0.11
CA ILE A 69 -8.74 -1.61 0.31
C ILE A 69 -8.38 -3.09 0.37
N LEU A 70 -7.55 -3.53 -0.56
CA LEU A 70 -6.94 -4.85 -0.55
C LEU A 70 -5.55 -4.75 0.06
N SER A 71 -5.24 -5.58 1.03
CA SER A 71 -3.91 -5.65 1.63
C SER A 71 -3.48 -7.09 1.87
N ILE A 72 -2.18 -7.34 1.72
CA ILE A 72 -1.59 -8.66 2.00
C ILE A 72 -1.75 -8.94 3.50
N VAL A 73 -2.20 -10.16 3.82
CA VAL A 73 -2.22 -10.66 5.19
C VAL A 73 -0.79 -10.97 5.60
N LYS A 74 -0.26 -10.20 6.56
CA LYS A 74 1.04 -10.47 7.18
C LYS A 74 0.88 -11.59 8.20
N ASP A 75 0.86 -12.82 7.74
CA ASP A 75 0.97 -13.98 8.63
C ASP A 75 2.41 -14.52 8.61
N ASN A 76 2.74 -15.28 9.65
CA ASN A 76 4.08 -15.88 9.80
C ASN A 76 4.36 -17.01 8.79
N THR A 77 3.46 -17.27 7.83
CA THR A 77 3.68 -18.20 6.74
C THR A 77 4.45 -17.49 5.63
N THR A 78 5.76 -17.36 5.83
CA THR A 78 6.67 -16.83 4.81
C THR A 78 6.58 -17.68 3.55
N GLY A 79 6.28 -17.03 2.43
CA GLY A 79 6.38 -17.64 1.11
C GLY A 79 5.11 -18.31 0.57
N ALA A 80 3.92 -18.02 1.13
CA ALA A 80 2.68 -18.47 0.47
C ALA A 80 2.53 -17.76 -0.88
N VAL A 81 2.56 -18.51 -1.96
CA VAL A 81 2.25 -18.05 -3.32
C VAL A 81 0.99 -18.80 -3.77
N PRO A 82 -0.07 -18.12 -4.16
CA PRO A 82 -0.26 -16.67 -4.14
C PRO A 82 -0.40 -16.09 -2.72
N ALA A 83 -0.06 -14.81 -2.56
CA ALA A 83 -0.26 -14.10 -1.32
C ALA A 83 -1.74 -14.06 -0.93
N ARG A 84 -2.04 -14.17 0.38
CA ARG A 84 -3.42 -14.03 0.87
C ARG A 84 -3.72 -12.56 1.08
N TYR A 85 -4.93 -12.16 0.68
CA TYR A 85 -5.41 -10.80 0.83
C TYR A 85 -6.61 -10.72 1.78
N GLU A 86 -6.70 -9.59 2.48
CA GLU A 86 -7.92 -9.12 3.13
C GLU A 86 -8.50 -7.95 2.32
N LEU A 87 -9.82 -7.95 2.21
CA LEU A 87 -10.61 -6.81 1.72
C LEU A 87 -11.13 -6.04 2.92
N SER A 88 -10.69 -4.80 3.05
CA SER A 88 -11.26 -3.83 3.98
C SER A 88 -12.24 -2.91 3.24
N ARG A 89 -13.29 -2.47 3.93
CA ARG A 89 -14.23 -1.45 3.44
C ARG A 89 -14.28 -0.31 4.42
N VAL A 90 -13.96 0.87 3.93
CA VAL A 90 -13.99 2.14 4.68
C VAL A 90 -14.90 3.14 3.98
N ASP A 91 -15.20 4.25 4.63
CA ASP A 91 -15.94 5.35 4.00
C ASP A 91 -15.14 5.91 2.82
N PRO A 92 -15.70 6.02 1.60
CA PRO A 92 -15.06 6.67 0.46
C PRO A 92 -14.57 8.09 0.75
N ILE A 93 -15.24 8.82 1.63
CA ILE A 93 -14.83 10.16 2.06
C ILE A 93 -13.49 10.09 2.82
N ALA A 94 -13.29 9.05 3.64
CA ALA A 94 -12.02 8.87 4.35
C ALA A 94 -10.87 8.54 3.38
N VAL A 95 -11.16 7.79 2.32
CA VAL A 95 -10.20 7.53 1.23
C VAL A 95 -9.84 8.82 0.50
N ALA A 96 -10.83 9.62 0.11
CA ALA A 96 -10.61 10.89 -0.57
C ALA A 96 -9.77 11.86 0.30
N ALA A 97 -10.09 11.95 1.59
CA ALA A 97 -9.33 12.76 2.54
C ALA A 97 -7.87 12.27 2.70
N PHE A 98 -7.66 10.95 2.77
CA PHE A 98 -6.31 10.37 2.79
C PHE A 98 -5.52 10.72 1.53
N VAL A 99 -6.10 10.54 0.35
CA VAL A 99 -5.45 10.82 -0.94
C VAL A 99 -5.09 12.31 -1.04
N SER A 100 -6.01 13.22 -0.69
CA SER A 100 -5.73 14.67 -0.66
C SER A 100 -4.57 15.00 0.28
N ALA A 101 -4.56 14.45 1.49
CA ALA A 101 -3.47 14.67 2.45
C ALA A 101 -2.12 14.15 1.95
N VAL A 102 -2.08 13.04 1.20
CA VAL A 102 -0.86 12.53 0.57
C VAL A 102 -0.39 13.45 -0.54
N GLN A 103 -1.31 13.96 -1.38
CA GLN A 103 -0.99 14.90 -2.44
C GLN A 103 -0.47 16.24 -1.89
N GLU A 104 -1.10 16.77 -0.85
CA GLU A 104 -0.67 18.01 -0.17
C GLU A 104 0.74 17.90 0.42
N ARG A 105 1.12 16.73 0.94
CA ARG A 105 2.49 16.47 1.44
C ARG A 105 3.54 16.49 0.34
N GLY A 106 3.16 16.20 -0.91
CA GLY A 106 4.04 16.21 -2.07
C GLY A 106 5.14 15.16 -2.05
N ILE A 107 5.12 14.19 -1.10
CA ILE A 107 6.19 13.20 -0.93
C ILE A 107 6.21 12.14 -2.04
N VAL A 108 5.04 11.84 -2.64
CA VAL A 108 4.95 10.97 -3.82
C VAL A 108 5.19 11.82 -5.06
N ASN A 109 6.45 12.13 -5.29
CA ASN A 109 6.90 13.04 -6.34
C ASN A 109 8.23 12.53 -6.92
N SER A 110 8.35 12.49 -8.23
CA SER A 110 9.56 12.03 -8.93
C SER A 110 10.79 12.91 -8.71
N ALA A 111 10.60 14.14 -8.21
CA ALA A 111 11.71 15.05 -7.87
C ALA A 111 12.24 14.84 -6.43
N GLU A 112 11.57 14.04 -5.61
CA GLU A 112 12.01 13.77 -4.24
C GLU A 112 13.21 12.83 -4.24
N ASP A 113 14.24 13.16 -3.47
CA ASP A 113 15.45 12.35 -3.33
C ASP A 113 15.38 11.44 -2.11
N PHE A 114 15.11 10.16 -2.33
CA PHE A 114 15.12 9.13 -1.29
C PHE A 114 16.49 8.49 -1.05
N GLY A 115 17.52 8.89 -1.81
CA GLY A 115 18.85 8.32 -1.76
C GLY A 115 18.94 6.87 -2.28
N MET A 116 20.18 6.44 -2.44
CA MET A 116 20.51 5.08 -2.89
C MET A 116 21.45 4.44 -1.85
N PRO A 117 20.95 3.53 -1.00
CA PRO A 117 21.82 2.77 -0.10
C PRO A 117 22.85 1.95 -0.85
N GLY A 118 24.05 1.83 -0.29
CA GLY A 118 25.15 1.07 -0.89
C GLY A 118 25.02 -0.45 -0.74
N VAL A 119 23.85 -0.98 -1.10
CA VAL A 119 23.53 -2.43 -1.08
C VAL A 119 23.07 -2.86 -2.46
N THR A 120 23.21 -4.15 -2.78
CA THR A 120 22.78 -4.73 -4.06
C THR A 120 21.64 -5.73 -3.85
N ASP A 121 20.95 -6.05 -4.93
CA ASP A 121 19.97 -7.15 -5.00
C ASP A 121 18.78 -7.02 -4.02
N MET A 122 18.47 -5.78 -3.63
CA MET A 122 17.32 -5.47 -2.79
C MET A 122 16.11 -5.11 -3.64
N ASP A 123 14.93 -5.34 -3.08
CA ASP A 123 13.68 -4.89 -3.65
C ASP A 123 13.54 -3.36 -3.64
N ALA A 124 12.58 -2.87 -4.41
CA ALA A 124 12.15 -1.49 -4.39
C ALA A 124 10.68 -1.42 -3.95
N THR A 125 10.37 -0.45 -3.11
CA THR A 125 8.99 -0.12 -2.78
C THR A 125 8.51 0.97 -3.72
N THR A 126 7.46 0.68 -4.45
CA THR A 126 6.77 1.61 -5.33
C THR A 126 5.51 2.12 -4.66
N VAL A 127 5.31 3.43 -4.63
CA VAL A 127 4.09 4.06 -4.15
C VAL A 127 3.46 4.88 -5.28
N LEU A 128 2.16 4.68 -5.49
CA LEU A 128 1.34 5.43 -6.43
C LEU A 128 0.25 6.17 -5.66
N VAL A 129 0.00 7.41 -6.00
CA VAL A 129 -1.17 8.19 -5.57
C VAL A 129 -1.86 8.79 -6.79
N HIS A 130 -3.19 8.65 -6.86
CA HIS A 130 -4.01 9.13 -7.96
C HIS A 130 -5.28 9.76 -7.39
N GLY A 131 -5.23 11.05 -7.11
CA GLY A 131 -6.37 11.87 -6.74
C GLY A 131 -6.92 12.63 -7.95
N GLU A 132 -7.10 13.92 -7.79
CA GLU A 132 -7.42 14.79 -8.91
C GLU A 132 -6.17 15.02 -9.77
N GLY A 133 -6.30 14.91 -11.09
CA GLY A 133 -5.21 15.13 -12.04
C GLY A 133 -4.44 13.86 -12.43
N ALA A 134 -3.19 14.04 -12.83
CA ALA A 134 -2.34 12.91 -13.24
C ALA A 134 -1.85 12.10 -12.03
N PRO A 135 -1.72 10.77 -12.16
CA PRO A 135 -1.15 9.95 -11.09
C PRO A 135 0.32 10.31 -10.85
N ALA A 136 0.70 10.35 -9.58
CA ALA A 136 2.09 10.48 -9.16
C ALA A 136 2.60 9.12 -8.68
N LYS A 137 3.86 8.81 -8.96
CA LYS A 137 4.49 7.53 -8.61
C LYS A 137 5.95 7.75 -8.22
N VAL A 138 6.40 7.06 -7.18
CA VAL A 138 7.81 6.98 -6.78
C VAL A 138 8.21 5.54 -6.56
N GLY A 139 9.48 5.22 -6.82
CA GLY A 139 10.11 3.96 -6.47
C GLY A 139 11.31 4.22 -5.55
N VAL A 140 11.37 3.54 -4.43
CA VAL A 140 12.44 3.70 -3.43
C VAL A 140 13.14 2.38 -3.22
N TYR A 141 14.39 2.30 -3.64
CA TYR A 141 15.23 1.12 -3.53
C TYR A 141 15.62 0.84 -2.08
N ALA A 142 15.65 -0.45 -1.71
CA ALA A 142 16.04 -0.94 -0.38
C ALA A 142 15.37 -0.13 0.75
N PHE A 143 14.02 -0.07 0.73
CA PHE A 143 13.22 0.85 1.55
C PHE A 143 13.04 0.37 3.00
N TYR A 144 14.02 -0.32 3.56
CA TYR A 144 14.04 -0.74 4.96
C TYR A 144 14.78 0.27 5.82
N GLU A 145 14.30 0.50 7.02
CA GLU A 145 14.89 1.46 7.97
C GLU A 145 16.36 1.15 8.27
N SER A 146 16.72 -0.13 8.30
CA SER A 146 18.10 -0.59 8.50
C SER A 146 19.09 -0.09 7.44
N PHE A 147 18.61 0.27 6.24
CA PHE A 147 19.43 0.79 5.15
C PHE A 147 19.48 2.32 5.05
N ASP A 148 18.83 3.04 5.97
CA ASP A 148 18.91 4.50 5.99
C ASP A 148 20.28 5.01 6.47
N LYS A 149 21.05 4.15 7.15
CA LYS A 149 22.39 4.49 7.61
C LYS A 149 23.32 4.80 6.42
N GLY A 150 23.90 5.99 6.44
CA GLY A 150 24.79 6.47 5.37
C GLY A 150 24.09 7.36 4.32
N LEU A 151 22.77 7.50 4.38
CA LEU A 151 22.05 8.50 3.62
C LEU A 151 22.12 9.88 4.28
N THR A 152 21.87 10.95 3.52
CA THR A 152 21.77 12.30 4.08
C THR A 152 20.57 12.44 5.03
N VAL A 153 20.57 13.46 5.86
CA VAL A 153 19.46 13.73 6.79
C VAL A 153 18.16 14.00 6.02
N GLU A 154 18.25 14.68 4.89
CA GLU A 154 17.13 14.99 4.00
C GLU A 154 16.54 13.70 3.41
N GLN A 155 17.38 12.82 2.88
CA GLN A 155 16.99 11.51 2.33
C GLN A 155 16.35 10.62 3.40
N GLN A 156 16.94 10.55 4.60
CA GLN A 156 16.35 9.81 5.73
C GLN A 156 14.98 10.36 6.12
N ARG A 157 14.82 11.69 6.11
CA ARG A 157 13.53 12.36 6.41
C ARG A 157 12.50 12.05 5.32
N ALA A 158 12.87 12.11 4.05
CA ALA A 158 11.99 11.76 2.94
C ALA A 158 11.49 10.31 3.07
N ARG A 159 12.40 9.36 3.32
CA ARG A 159 12.07 7.94 3.55
C ARG A 159 11.15 7.76 4.76
N ALA A 160 11.46 8.41 5.88
CA ALA A 160 10.61 8.36 7.08
C ALA A 160 9.19 8.92 6.80
N THR A 161 9.09 10.02 6.05
CA THR A 161 7.80 10.61 5.66
C THR A 161 7.00 9.66 4.76
N LEU A 162 7.65 9.01 3.80
CA LEU A 162 6.97 8.04 2.93
C LEU A 162 6.51 6.80 3.72
N ARG A 163 7.30 6.31 4.69
CA ARG A 163 6.86 5.23 5.60
C ARG A 163 5.61 5.62 6.37
N GLN A 164 5.55 6.85 6.90
CA GLN A 164 4.37 7.36 7.61
C GLN A 164 3.12 7.38 6.71
N VAL A 165 3.27 7.70 5.42
CA VAL A 165 2.16 7.64 4.45
C VAL A 165 1.69 6.20 4.25
N ILE A 166 2.62 5.26 4.09
CA ILE A 166 2.29 3.83 3.95
C ILE A 166 1.61 3.30 5.21
N ASP A 167 2.13 3.63 6.39
CA ASP A 167 1.54 3.23 7.68
C ASP A 167 0.13 3.81 7.85
N ALA A 168 -0.09 5.07 7.44
CA ALA A 168 -1.42 5.68 7.46
C ALA A 168 -2.41 4.94 6.55
N ALA A 169 -1.98 4.44 5.37
CA ALA A 169 -2.80 3.62 4.49
C ALA A 169 -3.20 2.29 5.14
N TYR A 170 -2.25 1.59 5.77
CA TYR A 170 -2.54 0.36 6.52
C TYR A 170 -3.44 0.61 7.73
N ASN A 171 -3.25 1.71 8.44
CA ASN A 171 -4.11 2.10 9.56
C ASN A 171 -5.53 2.39 9.08
N LEU A 172 -5.69 3.05 7.92
CA LEU A 172 -7.02 3.26 7.33
C LEU A 172 -7.68 1.92 6.96
N ALA A 173 -6.94 0.97 6.39
CA ALA A 173 -7.44 -0.37 6.13
C ALA A 173 -7.87 -1.09 7.43
N ALA A 174 -7.13 -0.90 8.53
CA ALA A 174 -7.37 -1.58 9.80
C ALA A 174 -8.65 -1.15 10.51
N VAL A 175 -9.14 0.08 10.30
CA VAL A 175 -10.38 0.58 10.92
C VAL A 175 -11.63 0.18 10.13
N GLY A 176 -11.47 -0.36 8.91
CA GLY A 176 -12.59 -0.82 8.08
C GLY A 176 -13.17 -2.17 8.51
N THR A 177 -14.32 -2.50 7.95
CA THR A 177 -14.85 -3.86 8.03
C THR A 177 -13.99 -4.78 7.16
N ARG A 178 -13.39 -5.82 7.75
CA ARG A 178 -12.45 -6.72 7.08
C ARG A 178 -13.05 -8.09 6.83
N ALA A 179 -12.72 -8.65 5.66
CA ALA A 179 -13.05 -10.03 5.30
C ALA A 179 -11.91 -10.63 4.46
N PRO A 180 -11.69 -11.95 4.48
CA PRO A 180 -10.81 -12.60 3.52
C PRO A 180 -11.23 -12.25 2.09
N TYR A 181 -10.26 -11.93 1.25
CA TYR A 181 -10.50 -11.67 -0.17
C TYR A 181 -10.39 -12.97 -0.97
N THR A 182 -11.43 -13.28 -1.72
CA THR A 182 -11.41 -14.37 -2.70
C THR A 182 -11.44 -13.74 -4.09
N PRO A 183 -10.37 -13.91 -4.91
CA PRO A 183 -10.33 -13.39 -6.26
C PRO A 183 -11.36 -14.13 -7.14
N ASP A 184 -12.00 -13.41 -8.06
CA ASP A 184 -12.87 -13.95 -9.09
C ASP A 184 -12.08 -14.48 -10.31
N ARG A 185 -10.80 -14.13 -10.40
CA ARG A 185 -9.87 -14.57 -11.44
C ARG A 185 -8.50 -14.82 -10.86
N ILE A 186 -7.82 -15.82 -11.41
CA ILE A 186 -6.42 -16.10 -11.12
C ILE A 186 -5.64 -16.18 -12.44
N ALA A 187 -4.39 -15.75 -12.43
CA ALA A 187 -3.45 -16.00 -13.50
C ALA A 187 -2.64 -17.26 -13.17
N VAL A 188 -2.45 -18.11 -14.14
CA VAL A 188 -1.64 -19.33 -14.02
C VAL A 188 -0.53 -19.24 -15.06
N PHE A 189 0.71 -19.39 -14.60
CA PHE A 189 1.90 -19.37 -15.44
C PHE A 189 2.50 -20.77 -15.47
N ASP A 190 2.79 -21.27 -16.69
CA ASP A 190 3.64 -22.45 -16.86
C ASP A 190 5.10 -21.98 -16.80
N VAL A 191 5.82 -22.43 -15.78
CA VAL A 191 7.23 -22.05 -15.54
C VAL A 191 8.22 -23.02 -16.17
N GLY A 192 7.73 -24.01 -16.92
CA GLY A 192 8.56 -25.07 -17.49
C GLY A 192 9.12 -26.03 -16.43
N THR A 193 9.66 -27.16 -16.87
CA THR A 193 10.13 -28.25 -16.01
C THR A 193 11.65 -28.36 -15.93
N GLU A 194 12.38 -27.28 -15.87
CA GLU A 194 13.84 -27.37 -15.69
C GLU A 194 14.29 -27.61 -14.24
N SER A 195 13.41 -27.98 -13.33
CA SER A 195 13.81 -28.35 -11.98
C SER A 195 13.96 -29.86 -11.84
N SER A 196 15.19 -30.32 -11.78
CA SER A 196 15.61 -31.70 -11.47
C SER A 196 15.36 -32.12 -10.01
N SER A 197 14.58 -31.41 -9.24
CA SER A 197 14.19 -31.79 -7.89
C SER A 197 12.88 -32.59 -7.95
N GLN A 198 12.87 -33.80 -7.38
CA GLN A 198 11.70 -34.61 -7.14
C GLN A 198 10.77 -33.90 -6.16
N SER A 199 10.14 -32.83 -6.59
CA SER A 199 9.04 -32.21 -5.86
C SER A 199 7.84 -33.12 -5.98
N ALA A 200 7.26 -33.50 -4.86
CA ALA A 200 6.01 -34.25 -4.87
C ALA A 200 4.98 -33.47 -5.70
N SER A 201 4.51 -34.08 -6.79
CA SER A 201 3.50 -33.45 -7.65
C SER A 201 2.20 -33.35 -6.88
N THR A 202 1.78 -32.12 -6.57
CA THR A 202 0.44 -31.90 -6.05
C THR A 202 -0.53 -31.95 -7.23
N PRO A 203 -1.59 -32.79 -7.19
CA PRO A 203 -2.58 -32.83 -8.24
C PRO A 203 -3.18 -31.44 -8.48
N TRP A 204 -3.26 -31.03 -9.74
CA TRP A 204 -3.92 -29.79 -10.12
C TRP A 204 -5.42 -29.86 -9.76
N PRO A 205 -5.95 -28.96 -8.91
CA PRO A 205 -7.33 -29.05 -8.43
C PRO A 205 -8.38 -28.52 -9.41
N GLY A 206 -7.94 -27.91 -10.51
CA GLY A 206 -8.81 -27.25 -11.50
C GLY A 206 -9.07 -28.07 -12.76
N PRO A 207 -9.71 -27.47 -13.76
CA PRO A 207 -9.88 -28.08 -15.09
C PRO A 207 -8.52 -28.37 -15.74
N PRO A 208 -8.43 -29.30 -16.70
CA PRO A 208 -7.16 -29.61 -17.36
C PRO A 208 -6.46 -28.34 -17.88
N PRO A 209 -5.20 -28.11 -17.52
CA PRO A 209 -4.48 -26.87 -17.91
C PRO A 209 -4.45 -26.63 -19.42
N ALA A 210 -4.33 -27.67 -20.21
CA ALA A 210 -4.34 -27.58 -21.67
C ALA A 210 -5.61 -26.90 -22.25
N GLY A 211 -6.71 -26.85 -21.49
CA GLY A 211 -7.96 -26.22 -21.94
C GLY A 211 -7.96 -24.69 -21.83
N PHE A 212 -7.03 -24.10 -21.08
CA PHE A 212 -7.01 -22.64 -20.82
C PHE A 212 -5.61 -22.01 -20.92
N LEU A 213 -4.54 -22.78 -20.86
CA LEU A 213 -3.21 -22.27 -21.16
C LEU A 213 -3.15 -21.93 -22.65
N LYS A 214 -2.89 -20.67 -22.96
CA LYS A 214 -2.59 -20.26 -24.34
C LYS A 214 -1.15 -20.66 -24.64
N PRO A 215 -0.86 -21.24 -25.81
CA PRO A 215 0.51 -21.37 -26.28
C PRO A 215 1.14 -19.98 -26.33
N ASP A 216 2.42 -19.90 -25.99
CA ASP A 216 3.20 -18.66 -26.16
C ASP A 216 3.16 -18.27 -27.66
N PRO A 217 2.91 -16.99 -28.01
CA PRO A 217 2.79 -16.53 -29.38
C PRO A 217 4.11 -16.61 -30.16
#